data_40116b87d228178d84612fe57f4a2b14
#
_entry.id   40116b87d228178d84612fe57f4a2b14
#
_cell.length_a   1.000
_cell.length_b   1.000
_cell.length_c   1.000
_cell.angle_alpha   90.00
_cell.angle_beta   90.00
_cell.angle_gamma   90.00
#
_symmetry.space_group_name_H-M   'P 1'
#
loop_
_entity.id
_entity.type
_entity.pdbx_description
1 polymer ?
#
loop_
_entity_poly.entity_id
_entity_poly.type
_entity_poly.pdbx_seq_one_letter_code
_entity_poly.pdbx_strand_id
1 'polypeptide(L)'
;MLAAVVERNGKYLVCQRPTHKRHGSLWEFPGGKLEVGESHLEAARRELAEELGVRVLSIGATILSIADPGSEFLIEFVPTTIDGDPQCLEHTDLKWMTLPDLPSVELAPSDRRFVEFLLSSR
;
A
#
# COMPACT_ATOMS: atom_id res chain seq x y z
N MET A 1 -10.09 -5.12 0.00
CA MET A 1 -8.67 -5.02 -0.44
C MET A 1 -7.79 -4.58 0.71
N LEU A 2 -6.56 -5.02 0.68
CA LEU A 2 -5.56 -4.65 1.69
C LEU A 2 -4.50 -3.75 1.06
N ALA A 3 -4.18 -2.63 1.72
CA ALA A 3 -3.05 -1.78 1.37
C ALA A 3 -2.06 -1.84 2.52
N ALA A 4 -0.84 -2.28 2.24
CA ALA A 4 0.19 -2.47 3.26
C ALA A 4 0.89 -1.14 3.55
N VAL A 5 0.86 -0.74 4.82
CA VAL A 5 1.54 0.47 5.28
C VAL A 5 2.86 0.04 5.89
N VAL A 6 3.93 0.17 5.12
CA VAL A 6 5.27 -0.24 5.52
C VAL A 6 6.09 1.00 5.84
N GLU A 7 6.53 1.10 7.08
CA GLU A 7 7.37 2.22 7.54
C GLU A 7 8.74 1.71 7.92
N ARG A 8 9.77 2.39 7.44
CA ARG A 8 11.16 2.05 7.74
C ARG A 8 11.97 3.35 7.85
N ASN A 9 12.64 3.55 8.97
CA ASN A 9 13.46 4.76 9.21
C ASN A 9 12.66 6.05 9.03
N GLY A 10 11.40 6.07 9.45
CA GLY A 10 10.53 7.24 9.35
C GLY A 10 9.98 7.52 7.96
N LYS A 11 10.13 6.58 7.03
CA LYS A 11 9.66 6.73 5.66
C LYS A 11 8.68 5.61 5.31
N TYR A 12 7.71 5.95 4.46
CA TYR A 12 6.68 5.03 3.98
C TYR A 12 7.02 4.53 2.58
N LEU A 13 6.73 3.26 2.32
CA LEU A 13 6.91 2.65 1.02
C LEU A 13 5.69 2.91 0.14
N VAL A 14 5.90 3.53 -1.01
CA VAL A 14 4.86 3.68 -2.04
C VAL A 14 5.40 3.22 -3.39
N CYS A 15 4.50 2.74 -4.24
CA CYS A 15 4.84 2.12 -5.52
C CYS A 15 4.02 2.75 -6.63
N GLN A 16 4.62 2.89 -7.81
CA GLN A 16 3.95 3.47 -8.97
C GLN A 16 3.32 2.37 -9.82
N ARG A 17 2.02 2.51 -10.07
CA ARG A 17 1.26 1.54 -10.88
C ARG A 17 1.69 1.60 -12.34
N PRO A 18 1.76 0.44 -13.04
CA PRO A 18 2.01 0.42 -14.48
C PRO A 18 0.96 1.24 -15.25
N THR A 19 1.37 1.85 -16.36
CA THR A 19 0.49 2.75 -17.14
C THR A 19 -0.74 2.07 -17.72
N HIS A 20 -0.68 0.76 -17.97
CA HIS A 20 -1.79 0.01 -18.58
C HIS A 20 -2.88 -0.40 -17.59
N LYS A 21 -2.66 -0.21 -16.29
CA LYS A 21 -3.64 -0.60 -15.26
C LYS A 21 -4.55 0.58 -14.91
N ARG A 22 -5.69 0.26 -14.24
CA ARG A 22 -6.57 1.29 -13.66
C ARG A 22 -5.73 2.17 -12.73
N HIS A 23 -5.91 3.48 -12.80
CA HIS A 23 -5.08 4.46 -12.08
C HIS A 23 -3.60 4.34 -12.45
N GLY A 24 -3.31 4.01 -13.71
CA GLY A 24 -1.94 3.87 -14.19
C GLY A 24 -1.10 5.12 -13.94
N SER A 25 0.18 4.91 -13.65
CA SER A 25 1.16 5.95 -13.30
C SER A 25 0.93 6.62 -11.95
N LEU A 26 -0.18 6.36 -11.26
CA LEU A 26 -0.39 6.89 -9.91
C LEU A 26 0.36 6.06 -8.88
N TRP A 27 0.65 6.68 -7.76
CA TRP A 27 1.37 6.03 -6.65
C TRP A 27 0.40 5.48 -5.64
N GLU A 28 0.75 4.37 -5.01
CA GLU A 28 -0.09 3.67 -4.05
C GLU A 28 0.73 2.94 -3.00
N PHE A 29 0.11 2.61 -1.88
CA PHE A 29 0.64 1.63 -0.96
C PHE A 29 0.46 0.24 -1.59
N PRO A 30 1.46 -0.66 -1.49
CA PRO A 30 1.36 -1.98 -2.12
C PRO A 30 0.30 -2.85 -1.45
N GLY A 31 -0.23 -3.81 -2.19
CA GLY A 31 -1.24 -4.73 -1.67
C GLY A 31 -2.16 -5.22 -2.77
N GLY A 32 -3.36 -5.64 -2.39
CA GLY A 32 -4.33 -6.14 -3.36
C GLY A 32 -5.54 -6.79 -2.71
N LYS A 33 -6.28 -7.53 -3.51
CA LYS A 33 -7.52 -8.17 -3.09
C LYS A 33 -7.24 -9.40 -2.23
N LEU A 34 -8.05 -9.60 -1.18
CA LEU A 34 -8.04 -10.85 -0.45
C LEU A 34 -8.73 -11.92 -1.27
N GLU A 35 -8.17 -13.13 -1.26
CA GLU A 35 -8.81 -14.29 -1.85
C GLU A 35 -9.78 -14.91 -0.84
N VAL A 36 -10.74 -15.68 -1.34
CA VAL A 36 -11.73 -16.33 -0.49
C VAL A 36 -11.04 -17.21 0.56
N GLY A 37 -11.40 -17.00 1.83
CA GLY A 37 -10.82 -17.76 2.94
C GLY A 37 -9.46 -17.28 3.40
N GLU A 38 -8.92 -16.25 2.77
CA GLU A 38 -7.60 -15.73 3.11
C GLU A 38 -7.70 -14.71 4.25
N SER A 39 -6.81 -14.83 5.25
CA SER A 39 -6.70 -13.82 6.30
C SER A 39 -5.93 -12.60 5.77
N HIS A 40 -6.01 -11.48 6.51
CA HIS A 40 -5.23 -10.29 6.16
C HIS A 40 -3.73 -10.58 6.11
N LEU A 41 -3.21 -11.35 7.08
CA LEU A 41 -1.79 -11.71 7.10
C LEU A 41 -1.41 -12.56 5.89
N GLU A 42 -2.23 -13.53 5.54
CA GLU A 42 -1.99 -14.37 4.37
C GLU A 42 -2.01 -13.55 3.08
N ALA A 43 -2.97 -12.64 2.95
CA ALA A 43 -3.06 -11.76 1.79
C ALA A 43 -1.84 -10.84 1.69
N ALA A 44 -1.42 -10.24 2.81
CA ALA A 44 -0.24 -9.38 2.85
C ALA A 44 1.01 -10.16 2.44
N ARG A 45 1.18 -11.38 2.96
CA ARG A 45 2.32 -12.23 2.61
C ARG A 45 2.35 -12.56 1.12
N ARG A 46 1.22 -12.95 0.56
CA ARG A 46 1.12 -13.32 -0.85
C ARG A 46 1.34 -12.12 -1.76
N GLU A 47 0.62 -11.02 -1.51
CA GLU A 47 0.69 -9.83 -2.37
C GLU A 47 2.09 -9.20 -2.34
N LEU A 48 2.71 -9.04 -1.18
CA LEU A 48 4.02 -8.41 -1.11
C LEU A 48 5.13 -9.32 -1.62
N ALA A 49 5.00 -10.63 -1.52
CA ALA A 49 5.93 -11.55 -2.16
C ALA A 49 5.84 -11.43 -3.68
N GLU A 50 4.63 -11.37 -4.24
CA GLU A 50 4.41 -11.25 -5.69
C GLU A 50 4.87 -9.90 -6.24
N GLU A 51 4.54 -8.81 -5.55
CA GLU A 51 4.79 -7.45 -6.04
C GLU A 51 6.20 -6.95 -5.76
N LEU A 52 6.77 -7.31 -4.62
CA LEU A 52 8.01 -6.70 -4.12
C LEU A 52 9.11 -7.71 -3.76
N GLY A 53 8.81 -8.99 -3.75
CA GLY A 53 9.80 -10.02 -3.42
C GLY A 53 10.24 -10.00 -1.95
N VAL A 54 9.41 -9.48 -1.05
CA VAL A 54 9.73 -9.42 0.38
C VAL A 54 8.85 -10.37 1.18
N ARG A 55 9.29 -10.69 2.40
CA ARG A 55 8.54 -11.51 3.34
C ARG A 55 7.87 -10.61 4.37
N VAL A 56 6.58 -10.79 4.59
CA VAL A 56 5.84 -10.09 5.63
C VAL A 56 6.03 -10.83 6.95
N LEU A 57 6.57 -10.14 7.95
CA LEU A 57 6.81 -10.70 9.28
C LEU A 57 5.55 -10.64 10.14
N SER A 58 4.85 -9.50 10.12
CA SER A 58 3.67 -9.28 10.93
C SER A 58 2.83 -8.13 10.37
N ILE A 59 1.58 -8.07 10.80
CA ILE A 59 0.69 -6.94 10.51
C ILE A 59 0.07 -6.47 11.82
N GLY A 60 -0.33 -5.19 11.85
CA GLY A 60 -1.08 -4.61 12.96
C GLY A 60 -2.56 -4.46 12.63
N ALA A 61 -3.29 -3.79 13.52
CA ALA A 61 -4.70 -3.50 13.30
C ALA A 61 -4.89 -2.48 12.17
N THR A 62 -5.98 -2.63 11.41
CA THR A 62 -6.33 -1.68 10.35
C THR A 62 -6.36 -0.25 10.89
N ILE A 63 -5.63 0.65 10.22
CA ILE A 63 -5.58 2.07 10.60
C ILE A 63 -6.83 2.79 10.12
N LEU A 64 -7.24 2.54 8.89
CA LEU A 64 -8.36 3.21 8.24
C LEU A 64 -8.89 2.32 7.13
N SER A 65 -10.23 2.35 6.95
CA SER A 65 -10.89 1.67 5.84
C SER A 65 -11.56 2.72 4.97
N ILE A 66 -11.33 2.65 3.65
CA ILE A 66 -11.88 3.62 2.70
C ILE A 66 -12.62 2.88 1.60
N ALA A 67 -13.86 3.30 1.31
CA ALA A 67 -14.58 2.80 0.14
C ALA A 67 -13.91 3.38 -1.11
N ASP A 68 -13.44 2.50 -1.99
CA ASP A 68 -12.70 2.92 -3.19
C ASP A 68 -13.68 3.55 -4.20
N PRO A 69 -13.47 4.82 -4.61
CA PRO A 69 -14.39 5.50 -5.53
C PRO A 69 -14.53 4.74 -6.85
N GLY A 70 -15.77 4.52 -7.26
CA GLY A 70 -16.06 3.84 -8.52
C GLY A 70 -15.90 2.33 -8.49
N SER A 71 -15.74 1.74 -7.31
CA SER A 71 -15.64 0.29 -7.15
C SER A 71 -16.48 -0.16 -5.95
N GLU A 72 -16.68 -1.46 -5.83
CA GLU A 72 -17.38 -2.06 -4.68
C GLU A 72 -16.43 -2.43 -3.54
N PHE A 73 -15.12 -2.16 -3.70
CA PHE A 73 -14.12 -2.59 -2.74
C PHE A 73 -13.96 -1.59 -1.59
N LEU A 74 -13.76 -2.16 -0.41
CA LEU A 74 -13.28 -1.45 0.76
C LEU A 74 -11.77 -1.69 0.84
N ILE A 75 -11.00 -0.61 0.93
CA ILE A 75 -9.54 -0.71 1.06
C ILE A 75 -9.19 -0.51 2.53
N GLU A 76 -8.54 -1.50 3.10
CA GLU A 76 -8.08 -1.45 4.49
C GLU A 76 -6.57 -1.18 4.51
N PHE A 77 -6.18 -0.09 5.17
CA PHE A 77 -4.78 0.31 5.31
C PHE A 77 -4.23 -0.31 6.59
N VAL A 78 -3.27 -1.23 6.43
CA VAL A 78 -2.82 -2.13 7.50
C VAL A 78 -1.32 -1.97 7.73
N PRO A 79 -0.90 -1.65 8.99
CA PRO A 79 0.53 -1.60 9.31
C PRO A 79 1.18 -2.95 9.03
N THR A 80 2.30 -2.94 8.33
CA THR A 80 2.93 -4.16 7.84
C THR A 80 4.43 -4.10 8.05
N THR A 81 4.99 -5.11 8.69
CA THR A 81 6.44 -5.23 8.90
C THR A 81 7.00 -6.24 7.92
N ILE A 82 8.04 -5.86 7.19
CA ILE A 82 8.66 -6.71 6.18
C ILE A 82 10.10 -7.03 6.50
N ASP A 83 10.58 -8.14 5.94
CA ASP A 83 11.99 -8.53 5.93
C ASP A 83 12.49 -8.49 4.49
N GLY A 84 13.65 -7.88 4.28
CA GLY A 84 14.26 -7.75 2.96
C GLY A 84 14.04 -6.39 2.33
N ASP A 85 14.67 -6.18 1.19
CA ASP A 85 14.58 -4.95 0.42
C ASP A 85 13.62 -5.13 -0.74
N PRO A 86 12.58 -4.27 -0.84
CA PRO A 86 11.58 -4.41 -1.89
C PRO A 86 12.17 -4.13 -3.28
N GLN A 87 11.67 -4.88 -4.26
CA GLN A 87 12.02 -4.76 -5.67
C GLN A 87 10.74 -4.57 -6.48
N CYS A 88 10.84 -3.87 -7.61
CA CYS A 88 9.71 -3.70 -8.51
C CYS A 88 9.53 -4.93 -9.39
N LEU A 89 8.71 -5.87 -8.93
CA LEU A 89 8.39 -7.06 -9.72
C LEU A 89 7.15 -6.84 -10.58
N GLU A 90 6.24 -5.96 -10.16
CA GLU A 90 5.01 -5.63 -10.89
C GLU A 90 4.82 -4.13 -11.09
N HIS A 91 5.34 -3.30 -10.19
CA HIS A 91 5.23 -1.85 -10.29
C HIS A 91 6.33 -1.26 -11.18
N THR A 92 6.10 -0.04 -11.67
CA THR A 92 7.06 0.68 -12.50
C THR A 92 8.21 1.25 -11.68
N ASP A 93 7.92 1.70 -10.45
CA ASP A 93 8.88 2.33 -9.57
C ASP A 93 8.44 2.17 -8.12
N LEU A 94 9.36 2.40 -7.18
CA LEU A 94 9.06 2.46 -5.75
C LEU A 94 9.86 3.57 -5.10
N LYS A 95 9.32 4.14 -4.03
CA LYS A 95 10.00 5.18 -3.25
C LYS A 95 9.71 4.99 -1.77
N TRP A 96 10.71 5.36 -0.96
CA TRP A 96 10.55 5.53 0.48
C TRP A 96 10.42 7.03 0.74
N MET A 97 9.28 7.46 1.29
CA MET A 97 8.99 8.89 1.44
C MET A 97 8.54 9.20 2.86
N THR A 98 8.98 10.37 3.37
CA THR A 98 8.45 10.85 4.65
C THR A 98 6.98 11.23 4.47
N LEU A 99 6.21 11.22 5.56
CA LEU A 99 4.79 11.58 5.50
C LEU A 99 4.57 12.98 4.90
N PRO A 100 5.31 14.04 5.29
CA PRO A 100 5.13 15.36 4.68
C PRO A 100 5.42 15.39 3.17
N ASP A 101 6.26 14.50 2.67
CA ASP A 101 6.63 14.47 1.25
C ASP A 101 5.67 13.65 0.39
N LEU A 102 4.86 12.77 0.99
CA LEU A 102 3.94 11.91 0.24
C LEU A 102 3.01 12.70 -0.70
N PRO A 103 2.46 13.88 -0.31
CA PRO A 103 1.61 14.64 -1.24
C PRO A 103 2.32 15.15 -2.49
N SER A 104 3.65 15.11 -2.57
CA SER A 104 4.40 15.57 -3.75
C SER A 104 4.31 14.62 -4.94
N VAL A 105 3.89 13.36 -4.73
CA VAL A 105 3.63 12.42 -5.82
C VAL A 105 2.14 12.34 -6.07
N GLU A 106 1.76 11.92 -7.29
CA GLU A 106 0.34 11.74 -7.63
C GLU A 106 -0.15 10.41 -7.07
N LEU A 107 -0.80 10.47 -5.93
CA LEU A 107 -1.36 9.30 -5.25
C LEU A 107 -2.69 8.89 -5.89
N ALA A 108 -2.95 7.58 -5.90
CA ALA A 108 -4.29 7.07 -6.24
C ALA A 108 -5.33 7.64 -5.25
N PRO A 109 -6.60 7.75 -5.66
CA PRO A 109 -7.60 8.49 -4.85
C PRO A 109 -7.72 8.04 -3.39
N SER A 110 -7.84 6.74 -3.15
CA SER A 110 -7.97 6.23 -1.78
C SER A 110 -6.69 6.41 -0.98
N ASP A 111 -5.54 6.22 -1.63
CA ASP A 111 -4.24 6.38 -1.00
C ASP A 111 -4.01 7.84 -0.59
N ARG A 112 -4.43 8.78 -1.44
CA ARG A 112 -4.35 10.20 -1.10
C ARG A 112 -5.19 10.52 0.13
N ARG A 113 -6.40 9.99 0.20
CA ARG A 113 -7.28 10.20 1.35
C ARG A 113 -6.67 9.64 2.63
N PHE A 114 -6.01 8.49 2.54
CA PHE A 114 -5.32 7.90 3.67
C PHE A 114 -4.16 8.79 4.14
N VAL A 115 -3.36 9.30 3.20
CA VAL A 115 -2.24 10.22 3.53
C VAL A 115 -2.78 11.49 4.18
N GLU A 116 -3.85 12.06 3.66
CA GLU A 116 -4.51 13.23 4.26
C GLU A 116 -4.97 12.93 5.69
N PHE A 117 -5.51 11.75 5.92
CA PHE A 117 -5.91 11.29 7.25
C PHE A 117 -4.70 11.25 8.20
N LEU A 118 -3.60 10.65 7.77
CA LEU A 118 -2.38 10.59 8.60
C LEU A 118 -1.85 11.98 8.92
N LEU A 119 -1.84 12.88 7.94
CA LEU A 119 -1.37 14.25 8.13
C LEU A 119 -2.26 15.01 9.12
N SER A 120 -3.57 14.81 9.07
CA SER A 120 -4.52 15.50 9.97
C SER A 120 -4.51 14.91 11.37
N SER A 121 -3.96 13.72 11.56
CA SER A 121 -3.90 13.04 12.86
C SER A 121 -2.66 13.40 13.70
N ARG A 122 -1.81 14.26 13.19
CA ARG A 122 -0.55 14.63 13.83
C ARG A 122 -0.71 15.79 14.79
#